data_762b3dd64145d925f85c8b43fa832aca
#
_entry.id   762b3dd64145d925f85c8b43fa832aca
#
_cell.length_a   1.000
_cell.length_b   1.000
_cell.length_c   1.000
_cell.angle_alpha   90.00
_cell.angle_beta   90.00
_cell.angle_gamma   90.00
#
_symmetry.space_group_name_H-M   'P 1'
#
loop_
_entity.id
_entity.type
_entity.pdbx_description
1 polymer ?
#
loop_
_entity_poly.entity_id
_entity_poly.type
_entity_poly.pdbx_seq_one_letter_code
_entity_poly.pdbx_strand_id
1 'polypeptide(L)'
;AWLRNFLRTTVQPCDSKAAAMLINFQAMLPFKLIETDGVKVREKKLKPFYNAAMTKDGALEIEILFDYDGRICKADQARLASQNGVFWKRNTNVENLYVQELVNFGFEMLSGASSSDGETRLILRDREAVGAFADELIPQWLNTGRAFLLSSDLAQLCGDSGRLRISTEVLAETDAWFDVSVKLTSASQPLPWRDLVAAAKNNELFISGGNGSFIKVPPALRRLAFGVCETALPQVRAAAGDQISTSDILRVPRFAALHWAALGAEIPGAVPVEFLRLKVDVDGIGEETSSENVNLELPLFRGALRKYQQAGVLWMKTLGARGFNLILADEMGLGKTVQTLSLLASDTEKNLPALILCPTSLLENWAREAEKFVPTLKTLVITGSDRRKLWENALFHDICICSYSIIKRDVEHVRDLQFKYLILDEAQHIKNPSTGNSQTCKSIEAVHKLV
;
A
#
# COMPACT_ATOMS: atom_id res chain seq x y z
N ALA A 1 -58.88 32.65 -29.89
CA ALA A 1 -59.47 31.94 -31.04
C ALA A 1 -58.44 31.04 -31.73
N TRP A 2 -57.24 31.55 -32.06
CA TRP A 2 -56.18 30.78 -32.71
C TRP A 2 -55.69 29.58 -31.89
N LEU A 3 -55.49 29.77 -30.57
CA LEU A 3 -55.07 28.71 -29.68
C LEU A 3 -56.12 27.58 -29.52
N ARG A 4 -57.41 27.93 -29.54
CA ARG A 4 -58.51 26.94 -29.56
C ARG A 4 -58.58 26.17 -30.87
N ASN A 5 -58.35 26.79 -32.00
CA ASN A 5 -58.29 26.11 -33.28
C ASN A 5 -57.03 25.23 -33.41
N PHE A 6 -55.93 25.72 -32.95
CA PHE A 6 -54.66 24.94 -32.90
C PHE A 6 -54.78 23.70 -32.02
N LEU A 7 -55.39 23.84 -30.83
CA LEU A 7 -55.65 22.69 -29.94
C LEU A 7 -56.63 21.71 -30.53
N ARG A 8 -57.65 22.16 -31.29
CA ARG A 8 -58.62 21.27 -31.97
C ARG A 8 -58.01 20.54 -33.17
N THR A 9 -57.04 21.12 -33.84
CA THR A 9 -56.35 20.52 -35.00
C THR A 9 -55.24 19.58 -34.58
N THR A 10 -54.64 19.76 -33.37
CA THR A 10 -53.56 18.94 -32.87
C THR A 10 -53.97 17.70 -32.09
N VAL A 11 -55.26 17.55 -31.82
CA VAL A 11 -55.84 16.34 -31.17
C VAL A 11 -56.02 15.18 -32.17
N GLN A 12 -55.77 15.36 -33.45
CA GLN A 12 -55.68 14.24 -34.38
C GLN A 12 -54.41 13.40 -34.15
N PRO A 13 -54.47 12.08 -34.23
CA PRO A 13 -53.47 11.19 -33.70
C PRO A 13 -52.10 11.22 -34.38
N CYS A 14 -51.85 12.13 -35.28
CA CYS A 14 -50.64 12.16 -36.13
C CYS A 14 -49.58 13.21 -35.77
N ASP A 15 -49.83 14.14 -34.83
CA ASP A 15 -48.85 15.22 -34.59
C ASP A 15 -48.40 15.37 -33.15
N SER A 16 -47.59 14.39 -32.72
CA SER A 16 -46.94 14.41 -31.44
C SER A 16 -46.00 15.63 -31.21
N LYS A 17 -45.56 16.30 -32.31
CA LYS A 17 -44.69 17.49 -32.24
C LYS A 17 -45.46 18.72 -31.74
N ALA A 18 -46.68 18.93 -32.18
CA ALA A 18 -47.44 20.10 -31.76
C ALA A 18 -47.91 19.99 -30.31
N ALA A 19 -48.26 18.79 -29.86
CA ALA A 19 -48.60 18.52 -28.46
C ALA A 19 -47.40 18.71 -27.53
N ALA A 20 -46.22 18.24 -27.92
CA ALA A 20 -44.96 18.46 -27.20
C ALA A 20 -44.57 19.95 -27.12
N MET A 21 -44.77 20.71 -28.22
CA MET A 21 -44.57 22.15 -28.22
C MET A 21 -45.50 22.88 -27.24
N LEU A 22 -46.79 22.54 -27.23
CA LEU A 22 -47.76 23.16 -26.32
C LEU A 22 -47.47 22.91 -24.87
N ILE A 23 -47.03 21.71 -24.50
CA ILE A 23 -46.71 21.34 -23.11
C ILE A 23 -45.43 22.06 -22.68
N ASN A 24 -44.40 22.22 -23.55
CA ASN A 24 -43.24 23.02 -23.27
C ASN A 24 -43.54 24.51 -23.13
N PHE A 25 -44.52 25.03 -23.91
CA PHE A 25 -44.98 26.41 -23.78
C PHE A 25 -45.78 26.64 -22.47
N GLN A 26 -46.39 25.61 -21.90
CA GLN A 26 -47.14 25.74 -20.64
C GLN A 26 -46.27 26.26 -19.46
N ALA A 27 -44.97 25.95 -19.44
CA ALA A 27 -44.04 26.48 -18.47
C ALA A 27 -43.80 28.01 -18.58
N MET A 28 -44.06 28.57 -19.76
CA MET A 28 -43.89 30.01 -20.06
C MET A 28 -45.20 30.80 -20.01
N LEU A 29 -46.34 30.14 -19.87
CA LEU A 29 -47.62 30.80 -19.87
C LEU A 29 -48.16 30.99 -18.44
N PRO A 30 -48.75 32.18 -18.12
CA PRO A 30 -49.24 32.49 -16.76
C PRO A 30 -50.52 31.77 -16.37
N PHE A 31 -50.98 30.77 -17.14
CA PHE A 31 -52.20 30.04 -16.88
C PHE A 31 -52.01 28.53 -17.09
N LYS A 32 -52.59 27.70 -16.20
CA LYS A 32 -52.66 26.25 -16.38
C LYS A 32 -53.52 25.90 -17.58
N LEU A 33 -53.01 25.10 -18.52
CA LEU A 33 -53.85 24.44 -19.52
C LEU A 33 -54.82 23.52 -18.77
N ILE A 34 -56.09 23.87 -18.76
CA ILE A 34 -57.17 23.05 -18.24
C ILE A 34 -57.40 21.88 -19.19
N GLU A 35 -57.63 20.70 -18.66
CA GLU A 35 -57.99 19.49 -19.42
C GLU A 35 -59.15 19.86 -20.41
N THR A 36 -58.86 19.82 -21.69
CA THR A 36 -59.87 19.87 -22.73
C THR A 36 -60.20 18.43 -23.12
N ASP A 37 -61.46 18.13 -23.40
CA ASP A 37 -61.93 16.81 -23.77
C ASP A 37 -61.01 16.08 -24.75
N GLY A 38 -60.39 15.01 -24.31
CA GLY A 38 -59.54 14.14 -25.10
C GLY A 38 -58.03 14.23 -24.90
N VAL A 39 -57.50 15.21 -24.15
CA VAL A 39 -56.04 15.30 -23.86
C VAL A 39 -55.81 15.17 -22.34
N LYS A 40 -55.22 14.09 -21.91
CA LYS A 40 -54.84 13.89 -20.50
C LYS A 40 -53.35 14.09 -20.33
N VAL A 41 -52.95 15.15 -19.59
CA VAL A 41 -51.53 15.37 -19.20
C VAL A 41 -51.31 14.76 -17.82
N ARG A 42 -50.45 13.79 -17.72
CA ARG A 42 -50.08 13.16 -16.45
C ARG A 42 -48.66 13.46 -16.08
N GLU A 43 -48.47 13.87 -14.85
CA GLU A 43 -47.13 13.91 -14.22
C GLU A 43 -46.86 12.54 -13.63
N LYS A 44 -45.75 11.92 -14.01
CA LYS A 44 -45.30 10.65 -13.46
C LYS A 44 -44.00 10.82 -12.70
N LYS A 45 -43.75 9.90 -11.77
CA LYS A 45 -42.48 9.83 -11.05
C LYS A 45 -41.37 9.49 -12.04
N LEU A 46 -40.39 10.34 -12.07
CA LEU A 46 -39.15 10.19 -12.81
C LEU A 46 -38.17 9.30 -12.04
N LYS A 47 -37.59 8.32 -12.73
CA LYS A 47 -36.48 7.52 -12.21
C LYS A 47 -35.28 7.67 -13.17
N PRO A 48 -34.10 8.04 -12.67
CA PRO A 48 -32.92 8.05 -13.50
C PRO A 48 -32.48 6.61 -13.80
N PHE A 49 -32.02 6.39 -15.02
CA PHE A 49 -31.40 5.16 -15.48
C PHE A 49 -30.03 5.51 -16.05
N TYR A 50 -28.98 4.85 -15.58
CA TYR A 50 -27.61 5.14 -15.96
C TYR A 50 -27.05 3.98 -16.79
N ASN A 51 -26.56 4.30 -17.97
CA ASN A 51 -25.80 3.37 -18.79
C ASN A 51 -24.32 3.74 -18.64
N ALA A 52 -23.57 2.93 -17.90
CA ALA A 52 -22.20 3.22 -17.49
C ALA A 52 -21.22 2.20 -18.06
N ALA A 53 -20.14 2.69 -18.67
CA ALA A 53 -19.11 1.86 -19.27
C ALA A 53 -17.70 2.41 -19.03
N MET A 54 -16.72 1.52 -18.90
CA MET A 54 -15.30 1.89 -18.88
C MET A 54 -14.81 2.09 -20.30
N THR A 55 -14.02 3.14 -20.52
CA THR A 55 -13.30 3.38 -21.77
C THR A 55 -11.97 2.62 -21.76
N LYS A 56 -11.34 2.45 -22.92
CA LYS A 56 -10.06 1.73 -23.06
C LYS A 56 -8.91 2.37 -22.29
N ASP A 57 -8.99 3.68 -22.06
CA ASP A 57 -8.02 4.48 -21.30
C ASP A 57 -8.32 4.58 -19.80
N GLY A 58 -9.34 3.86 -19.34
CA GLY A 58 -9.68 3.75 -17.92
C GLY A 58 -10.55 4.88 -17.38
N ALA A 59 -11.13 5.72 -18.25
CA ALA A 59 -12.15 6.68 -17.86
C ALA A 59 -13.53 6.01 -17.74
N LEU A 60 -14.43 6.62 -16.97
CA LEU A 60 -15.81 6.16 -16.84
C LEU A 60 -16.73 7.06 -17.65
N GLU A 61 -17.42 6.47 -18.62
CA GLU A 61 -18.45 7.16 -19.41
C GLU A 61 -19.84 6.78 -18.91
N ILE A 62 -20.70 7.79 -18.71
CA ILE A 62 -22.09 7.58 -18.28
C ILE A 62 -23.03 8.32 -19.25
N GLU A 63 -24.00 7.56 -19.77
CA GLU A 63 -25.17 8.09 -20.44
C GLU A 63 -26.36 8.11 -19.48
N ILE A 64 -26.99 9.26 -19.28
CA ILE A 64 -28.17 9.36 -18.42
C ILE A 64 -29.43 9.24 -19.26
N LEU A 65 -30.27 8.34 -18.86
CA LEU A 65 -31.58 8.12 -19.40
C LEU A 65 -32.62 8.32 -18.28
N PHE A 66 -33.83 8.70 -18.65
CA PHE A 66 -34.91 8.93 -17.69
C PHE A 66 -36.09 8.00 -17.96
N ASP A 67 -36.44 7.21 -16.97
CA ASP A 67 -37.60 6.32 -17.02
C ASP A 67 -38.84 7.02 -16.46
N TYR A 68 -39.80 7.21 -17.30
CA TYR A 68 -41.13 7.72 -16.99
C TYR A 68 -42.14 6.55 -17.02
N ASP A 69 -42.08 5.66 -16.01
CA ASP A 69 -43.00 4.53 -15.83
C ASP A 69 -42.95 3.50 -16.98
N GLY A 70 -41.76 3.03 -17.28
CA GLY A 70 -41.51 2.04 -18.32
C GLY A 70 -41.15 2.66 -19.70
N ARG A 71 -41.03 4.00 -19.77
CA ARG A 71 -40.59 4.69 -20.99
C ARG A 71 -39.31 5.41 -20.75
N ILE A 72 -38.30 4.94 -21.40
CA ILE A 72 -36.95 5.50 -21.30
C ILE A 72 -36.80 6.63 -22.34
N CYS A 73 -36.38 7.82 -21.87
CA CYS A 73 -36.12 9.00 -22.68
C CYS A 73 -34.68 9.45 -22.45
N LYS A 74 -34.01 9.93 -23.51
CA LYS A 74 -32.72 10.59 -23.41
C LYS A 74 -32.87 11.99 -22.83
N ALA A 75 -31.88 12.51 -22.12
CA ALA A 75 -31.97 13.77 -21.38
C ALA A 75 -32.30 15.00 -22.28
N ASP A 76 -31.91 14.99 -23.50
CA ASP A 76 -32.09 16.10 -24.47
C ASP A 76 -33.19 15.88 -25.52
N GLN A 77 -33.89 14.75 -25.46
CA GLN A 77 -35.04 14.53 -26.35
C GLN A 77 -36.21 15.42 -25.94
N ALA A 78 -36.49 16.45 -26.72
CA ALA A 78 -37.64 17.36 -26.54
C ALA A 78 -39.01 16.69 -26.76
N ARG A 79 -39.09 15.38 -26.95
CA ARG A 79 -40.31 14.66 -27.36
C ARG A 79 -40.99 13.96 -26.21
N LEU A 80 -42.22 14.33 -26.00
CA LEU A 80 -43.18 13.55 -25.24
C LEU A 80 -43.73 12.41 -26.09
N ALA A 81 -43.63 11.17 -25.61
CA ALA A 81 -44.29 10.06 -26.26
C ALA A 81 -45.76 10.07 -25.89
N SER A 82 -46.66 10.07 -26.88
CA SER A 82 -48.08 9.90 -26.64
C SER A 82 -48.51 8.46 -26.94
N GLN A 83 -49.37 7.89 -26.12
CA GLN A 83 -50.13 6.69 -26.44
C GLN A 83 -51.57 6.92 -26.00
N ASN A 84 -52.51 6.66 -26.91
CA ASN A 84 -53.93 6.74 -26.64
C ASN A 84 -54.41 8.10 -26.06
N GLY A 85 -53.89 9.21 -26.57
CA GLY A 85 -54.28 10.54 -26.10
C GLY A 85 -53.78 10.97 -24.74
N VAL A 86 -52.86 10.21 -24.14
CA VAL A 86 -52.21 10.56 -22.86
C VAL A 86 -50.80 11.11 -23.15
N PHE A 87 -50.53 12.33 -22.75
CA PHE A 87 -49.21 12.96 -22.83
C PHE A 87 -48.50 12.97 -21.48
N TRP A 88 -47.24 12.71 -21.52
CA TRP A 88 -46.38 12.73 -20.33
C TRP A 88 -45.58 14.02 -20.30
N LYS A 89 -45.72 14.77 -19.20
CA LYS A 89 -44.91 15.99 -19.01
C LYS A 89 -43.53 15.60 -18.48
N ARG A 90 -42.47 15.97 -19.16
CA ARG A 90 -41.09 15.85 -18.65
C ARG A 90 -40.86 16.87 -17.53
N ASN A 91 -40.18 16.44 -16.51
CA ASN A 91 -39.72 17.32 -15.45
C ASN A 91 -38.22 17.63 -15.64
N THR A 92 -37.93 18.50 -16.61
CA THR A 92 -36.56 18.88 -16.96
C THR A 92 -35.78 19.49 -15.80
N ASN A 93 -36.47 20.12 -14.82
CA ASN A 93 -35.81 20.64 -13.63
C ASN A 93 -35.25 19.51 -12.76
N VAL A 94 -36.01 18.42 -12.58
CA VAL A 94 -35.56 17.26 -11.81
C VAL A 94 -34.52 16.46 -12.63
N GLU A 95 -34.69 16.35 -13.94
CA GLU A 95 -33.68 15.72 -14.80
C GLU A 95 -32.33 16.43 -14.72
N ASN A 96 -32.33 17.77 -14.76
CA ASN A 96 -31.13 18.57 -14.63
C ASN A 96 -30.45 18.41 -13.24
N LEU A 97 -31.21 18.16 -12.16
CA LEU A 97 -30.63 17.87 -10.85
C LEU A 97 -29.78 16.59 -10.86
N TYR A 98 -30.26 15.54 -11.54
CA TYR A 98 -29.49 14.29 -11.66
C TYR A 98 -28.22 14.46 -12.52
N VAL A 99 -28.29 15.27 -13.58
CA VAL A 99 -27.10 15.61 -14.38
C VAL A 99 -26.12 16.43 -13.54
N GLN A 100 -26.62 17.42 -12.81
CA GLN A 100 -25.80 18.27 -11.96
C GLN A 100 -25.14 17.50 -10.82
N GLU A 101 -25.78 16.47 -10.29
CA GLU A 101 -25.20 15.60 -9.26
C GLU A 101 -23.93 14.89 -9.78
N LEU A 102 -23.94 14.39 -11.01
CA LEU A 102 -22.73 13.82 -11.66
C LEU A 102 -21.66 14.88 -11.94
N VAL A 103 -22.07 16.05 -12.44
CA VAL A 103 -21.11 17.15 -12.67
C VAL A 103 -20.46 17.59 -11.36
N ASN A 104 -21.22 17.69 -10.27
CA ASN A 104 -20.69 18.05 -8.95
C ASN A 104 -19.73 16.98 -8.40
N PHE A 105 -19.88 15.71 -8.81
CA PHE A 105 -18.95 14.64 -8.48
C PHE A 105 -17.64 14.72 -9.27
N GLY A 106 -17.60 15.45 -10.37
CA GLY A 106 -16.42 15.63 -11.21
C GLY A 106 -16.55 15.09 -12.63
N PHE A 107 -17.76 14.68 -13.04
CA PHE A 107 -17.98 14.31 -14.44
C PHE A 107 -18.00 15.56 -15.35
N GLU A 108 -17.36 15.44 -16.51
CA GLU A 108 -17.37 16.44 -17.56
C GLU A 108 -18.41 16.07 -18.63
N MET A 109 -19.14 17.04 -19.11
CA MET A 109 -20.04 16.81 -20.25
C MET A 109 -19.22 16.59 -21.52
N LEU A 110 -19.42 15.49 -22.21
CA LEU A 110 -18.84 15.27 -23.52
C LEU A 110 -19.54 16.18 -24.53
N SER A 111 -18.96 17.38 -24.75
CA SER A 111 -19.31 18.26 -25.85
C SER A 111 -18.68 17.71 -27.12
N GLY A 112 -19.40 16.88 -27.84
CA GLY A 112 -18.90 16.25 -29.07
C GLY A 112 -19.93 16.30 -30.17
N ALA A 113 -19.61 17.11 -31.19
CA ALA A 113 -19.99 16.99 -32.59
C ALA A 113 -21.47 16.61 -32.85
N SER A 114 -22.24 17.59 -33.32
CA SER A 114 -23.34 17.39 -34.28
C SER A 114 -23.87 15.95 -34.42
N SER A 115 -24.26 15.32 -33.34
CA SER A 115 -25.08 14.15 -33.44
C SER A 115 -26.52 14.58 -33.38
N SER A 116 -27.23 14.33 -34.48
CA SER A 116 -28.68 14.47 -34.62
C SER A 116 -29.50 13.72 -33.55
N ASP A 117 -28.85 13.08 -32.61
CA ASP A 117 -29.46 12.14 -31.66
C ASP A 117 -29.47 12.59 -30.18
N GLY A 118 -28.94 13.78 -29.87
CA GLY A 118 -29.14 14.41 -28.57
C GLY A 118 -28.78 13.55 -27.35
N GLU A 119 -27.57 12.99 -27.27
CA GLU A 119 -27.15 12.14 -26.16
C GLU A 119 -26.41 12.95 -25.11
N THR A 120 -26.94 12.99 -23.88
CA THR A 120 -26.22 13.55 -22.74
C THR A 120 -25.27 12.48 -22.18
N ARG A 121 -24.02 12.53 -22.59
CA ARG A 121 -22.94 11.69 -22.09
C ARG A 121 -22.00 12.50 -21.22
N LEU A 122 -21.62 11.91 -20.11
CA LEU A 122 -20.65 12.49 -19.18
C LEU A 122 -19.47 11.53 -19.03
N ILE A 123 -18.28 12.07 -18.82
CA ILE A 123 -17.06 11.31 -18.65
C ILE A 123 -16.34 11.74 -17.37
N LEU A 124 -15.86 10.76 -16.62
CA LEU A 124 -15.01 10.94 -15.47
C LEU A 124 -13.62 10.40 -15.80
N ARG A 125 -12.61 11.28 -15.85
CA ARG A 125 -11.25 10.92 -16.27
C ARG A 125 -10.31 10.69 -15.11
N ASP A 126 -10.60 11.32 -13.97
CA ASP A 126 -9.82 11.12 -12.76
C ASP A 126 -9.97 9.70 -12.24
N ARG A 127 -8.87 8.93 -12.23
CA ARG A 127 -8.87 7.51 -11.87
C ARG A 127 -9.26 7.26 -10.41
N GLU A 128 -8.92 8.18 -9.52
CA GLU A 128 -9.27 8.07 -8.10
C GLU A 128 -10.78 8.28 -7.91
N ALA A 129 -11.33 9.29 -8.58
CA ALA A 129 -12.76 9.55 -8.58
C ALA A 129 -13.55 8.43 -9.26
N VAL A 130 -13.05 7.81 -10.35
CA VAL A 130 -13.66 6.61 -10.97
C VAL A 130 -13.75 5.47 -9.96
N GLY A 131 -12.67 5.25 -9.20
CA GLY A 131 -12.67 4.22 -8.16
C GLY A 131 -13.68 4.49 -7.06
N ALA A 132 -13.72 5.71 -6.54
CA ALA A 132 -14.68 6.12 -5.52
C ALA A 132 -16.14 6.01 -6.02
N PHE A 133 -16.38 6.38 -7.27
CA PHE A 133 -17.70 6.25 -7.88
C PHE A 133 -18.15 4.78 -7.99
N ALA A 134 -17.27 3.90 -8.44
CA ALA A 134 -17.59 2.48 -8.60
C ALA A 134 -17.80 1.76 -7.26
N ASP A 135 -17.02 2.13 -6.23
CA ASP A 135 -17.04 1.45 -4.92
C ASP A 135 -18.12 1.92 -3.98
N GLU A 136 -18.33 3.24 -3.95
CA GLU A 136 -19.16 3.85 -2.92
C GLU A 136 -20.51 4.29 -3.49
N LEU A 137 -20.48 5.02 -4.61
CA LEU A 137 -21.71 5.62 -5.15
C LEU A 137 -22.58 4.66 -5.93
N ILE A 138 -22.04 3.83 -6.81
CA ILE A 138 -22.85 2.85 -7.54
C ILE A 138 -23.60 1.93 -6.57
N PRO A 139 -22.95 1.27 -5.57
CA PRO A 139 -23.67 0.45 -4.61
C PRO A 139 -24.68 1.23 -3.78
N GLN A 140 -24.36 2.45 -3.34
CA GLN A 140 -25.28 3.31 -2.60
C GLN A 140 -26.51 3.67 -3.44
N TRP A 141 -26.32 4.03 -4.70
CA TRP A 141 -27.39 4.41 -5.60
C TRP A 141 -28.27 3.22 -6.00
N LEU A 142 -27.68 2.04 -6.21
CA LEU A 142 -28.41 0.79 -6.41
C LEU A 142 -29.33 0.48 -5.20
N ASN A 143 -28.82 0.65 -3.98
CA ASN A 143 -29.60 0.47 -2.75
C ASN A 143 -30.73 1.50 -2.59
N THR A 144 -30.60 2.69 -3.17
CA THR A 144 -31.65 3.71 -3.19
C THR A 144 -32.67 3.51 -4.33
N GLY A 145 -32.53 2.45 -5.12
CA GLY A 145 -33.45 2.07 -6.20
C GLY A 145 -33.18 2.78 -7.53
N ARG A 146 -31.99 3.38 -7.71
CA ARG A 146 -31.54 3.87 -9.02
C ARG A 146 -31.15 2.67 -9.90
N ALA A 147 -31.47 2.72 -11.18
CA ALA A 147 -31.18 1.63 -12.10
C ALA A 147 -29.90 1.91 -12.90
N PHE A 148 -29.04 0.90 -13.00
CA PHE A 148 -27.82 0.93 -13.77
C PHE A 148 -27.76 -0.20 -14.79
N LEU A 149 -27.31 0.11 -16.00
CA LEU A 149 -26.77 -0.85 -16.95
C LEU A 149 -25.25 -0.66 -16.93
N LEU A 150 -24.54 -1.62 -16.36
CA LEU A 150 -23.09 -1.59 -16.24
C LEU A 150 -22.47 -2.40 -17.38
N SER A 151 -21.40 -1.89 -17.99
CA SER A 151 -20.57 -2.74 -18.86
C SER A 151 -20.02 -3.93 -18.08
N SER A 152 -19.63 -5.01 -18.77
CA SER A 152 -19.05 -6.21 -18.14
C SER A 152 -17.87 -5.88 -17.24
N ASP A 153 -17.01 -4.96 -17.70
CA ASP A 153 -15.80 -4.54 -17.00
C ASP A 153 -16.15 -3.74 -15.72
N LEU A 154 -17.11 -2.82 -15.83
CA LEU A 154 -17.57 -2.04 -14.68
C LEU A 154 -18.35 -2.89 -13.68
N ALA A 155 -19.17 -3.83 -14.16
CA ALA A 155 -19.89 -4.78 -13.30
C ALA A 155 -18.91 -5.68 -12.51
N GLN A 156 -17.79 -6.08 -13.12
CA GLN A 156 -16.72 -6.81 -12.42
C GLN A 156 -16.03 -5.95 -11.34
N LEU A 157 -15.87 -4.64 -11.59
CA LEU A 157 -15.32 -3.71 -10.60
C LEU A 157 -16.26 -3.52 -9.40
N CYS A 158 -17.56 -3.45 -9.63
CA CYS A 158 -18.56 -3.27 -8.58
C CYS A 158 -18.95 -4.58 -7.87
N GLY A 159 -18.57 -5.74 -8.41
CA GLY A 159 -18.96 -7.07 -7.92
C GLY A 159 -17.82 -7.85 -7.26
N ASP A 160 -18.18 -8.92 -6.54
CA ASP A 160 -17.23 -9.83 -5.88
C ASP A 160 -16.35 -10.65 -6.85
N SER A 161 -16.77 -10.77 -8.11
CA SER A 161 -16.12 -11.64 -9.11
C SER A 161 -14.75 -11.14 -9.59
N GLY A 162 -14.42 -9.87 -9.37
CA GLY A 162 -13.14 -9.26 -9.74
C GLY A 162 -12.17 -9.05 -8.58
N ARG A 163 -12.46 -9.55 -7.39
CA ARG A 163 -11.60 -9.36 -6.22
C ARG A 163 -10.26 -10.04 -6.40
N LEU A 164 -9.21 -9.26 -6.23
CA LEU A 164 -7.85 -9.77 -6.11
C LEU A 164 -7.74 -10.64 -4.86
N ARG A 165 -7.19 -11.83 -5.06
CA ARG A 165 -6.79 -12.73 -3.97
C ARG A 165 -5.29 -12.88 -3.98
N ILE A 166 -4.71 -12.85 -2.81
CA ILE A 166 -3.28 -13.08 -2.60
C ILE A 166 -3.11 -14.34 -1.75
N SER A 167 -2.14 -15.15 -2.08
CA SER A 167 -1.65 -16.23 -1.22
C SER A 167 -0.14 -16.19 -1.17
N THR A 168 0.40 -16.45 0.02
CA THR A 168 1.84 -16.40 0.29
C THR A 168 2.28 -17.67 0.98
N GLU A 169 3.50 -18.11 0.66
CA GLU A 169 4.10 -19.33 1.20
C GLU A 169 5.60 -19.12 1.37
N VAL A 170 6.16 -19.46 2.53
CA VAL A 170 7.61 -19.46 2.76
C VAL A 170 8.21 -20.72 2.14
N LEU A 171 9.11 -20.53 1.18
CA LEU A 171 9.82 -21.61 0.49
C LEU A 171 11.12 -21.98 1.20
N ALA A 172 11.79 -20.99 1.78
CA ALA A 172 13.03 -21.16 2.53
C ALA A 172 13.15 -20.08 3.60
N GLU A 173 13.81 -20.43 4.71
CA GLU A 173 14.09 -19.56 5.83
C GLU A 173 15.57 -19.65 6.19
N THR A 174 16.17 -18.50 6.51
CA THR A 174 17.53 -18.37 7.04
C THR A 174 17.50 -17.40 8.24
N ASP A 175 18.61 -17.24 8.92
CA ASP A 175 18.72 -16.27 10.04
C ASP A 175 18.55 -14.82 9.59
N ALA A 176 18.71 -14.52 8.29
CA ALA A 176 18.67 -13.17 7.75
C ALA A 176 17.41 -12.86 6.93
N TRP A 177 16.83 -13.83 6.24
CA TRP A 177 15.71 -13.62 5.31
C TRP A 177 14.82 -14.85 5.12
N PHE A 178 13.66 -14.60 4.54
CA PHE A 178 12.72 -15.58 4.01
C PHE A 178 12.64 -15.49 2.49
N ASP A 179 12.62 -16.62 1.79
CA ASP A 179 12.22 -16.67 0.39
C ASP A 179 10.73 -17.02 0.33
N VAL A 180 9.92 -16.08 -0.16
CA VAL A 180 8.46 -16.14 -0.13
C VAL A 180 7.90 -16.22 -1.54
N SER A 181 7.10 -17.24 -1.81
CA SER A 181 6.27 -17.32 -3.02
C SER A 181 5.02 -16.48 -2.85
N VAL A 182 4.77 -15.57 -3.78
CA VAL A 182 3.56 -14.75 -3.81
C VAL A 182 2.75 -15.10 -5.04
N LYS A 183 1.49 -15.48 -4.84
CA LYS A 183 0.53 -15.76 -5.91
C LYS A 183 -0.59 -14.75 -5.83
N LEU A 184 -0.78 -14.00 -6.90
CA LEU A 184 -1.88 -13.06 -7.07
C LEU A 184 -2.84 -13.63 -8.09
N THR A 185 -4.14 -13.66 -7.78
CA THR A 185 -5.17 -14.18 -8.68
C THR A 185 -6.39 -13.27 -8.73
N SER A 186 -7.06 -13.22 -9.87
CA SER A 186 -8.38 -12.61 -10.01
C SER A 186 -9.25 -13.56 -10.82
N ALA A 187 -10.44 -13.88 -10.31
CA ALA A 187 -11.36 -14.84 -10.95
C ALA A 187 -10.68 -16.15 -11.39
N SER A 188 -9.74 -16.66 -10.55
CA SER A 188 -8.90 -17.85 -10.81
C SER A 188 -7.83 -17.70 -11.90
N GLN A 189 -7.65 -16.51 -12.48
CA GLN A 189 -6.54 -16.23 -13.39
C GLN A 189 -5.34 -15.69 -12.61
N PRO A 190 -4.12 -16.22 -12.83
CA PRO A 190 -2.93 -15.70 -12.20
C PRO A 190 -2.57 -14.33 -12.77
N LEU A 191 -2.11 -13.44 -11.87
CA LEU A 191 -1.64 -12.11 -12.21
C LEU A 191 -0.20 -11.94 -11.69
N PRO A 192 0.69 -11.26 -12.44
CA PRO A 192 2.03 -10.96 -11.99
C PRO A 192 2.02 -10.02 -10.78
N TRP A 193 2.81 -10.35 -9.74
CA TRP A 193 3.00 -9.48 -8.58
C TRP A 193 3.54 -8.09 -8.98
N ARG A 194 4.42 -8.03 -9.99
CA ARG A 194 4.99 -6.79 -10.52
C ARG A 194 3.94 -5.78 -10.97
N ASP A 195 2.80 -6.23 -11.49
CA ASP A 195 1.73 -5.34 -11.96
C ASP A 195 1.04 -4.65 -10.77
N LEU A 196 0.84 -5.40 -9.68
CA LEU A 196 0.35 -4.84 -8.42
C LEU A 196 1.35 -3.85 -7.80
N VAL A 197 2.65 -4.15 -7.84
CA VAL A 197 3.71 -3.26 -7.37
C VAL A 197 3.77 -1.98 -8.22
N ALA A 198 3.65 -2.10 -9.55
CA ALA A 198 3.62 -0.95 -10.45
C ALA A 198 2.42 -0.04 -10.14
N ALA A 199 1.24 -0.62 -9.99
CA ALA A 199 0.04 0.10 -9.61
C ALA A 199 0.18 0.79 -8.24
N ALA A 200 0.79 0.11 -7.26
CA ALA A 200 1.04 0.68 -5.94
C ALA A 200 2.00 1.89 -5.98
N LYS A 201 3.08 1.81 -6.78
CA LYS A 201 4.06 2.90 -6.96
C LYS A 201 3.48 4.11 -7.68
N ASN A 202 2.65 3.85 -8.68
CA ASN A 202 2.04 4.91 -9.50
C ASN A 202 0.73 5.44 -8.92
N ASN A 203 0.33 4.97 -7.75
CA ASN A 203 -0.97 5.27 -7.11
C ASN A 203 -2.17 4.92 -8.01
N GLU A 204 -2.05 3.87 -8.82
CA GLU A 204 -3.12 3.40 -9.70
C GLU A 204 -4.12 2.56 -8.93
N LEU A 205 -5.41 2.73 -9.24
CA LEU A 205 -6.49 1.99 -8.58
C LEU A 205 -6.83 0.67 -9.28
N PHE A 206 -6.33 0.51 -10.49
CA PHE A 206 -6.65 -0.65 -11.34
C PHE A 206 -5.37 -1.25 -11.93
N ILE A 207 -5.39 -2.57 -12.11
CA ILE A 207 -4.42 -3.31 -12.91
C ILE A 207 -5.11 -3.94 -14.11
N SER A 208 -4.36 -4.14 -15.19
CA SER A 208 -4.90 -4.78 -16.40
C SER A 208 -5.01 -6.28 -16.20
N GLY A 209 -6.20 -6.84 -16.42
CA GLY A 209 -6.40 -8.27 -16.55
C GLY A 209 -6.05 -8.78 -17.94
N GLY A 210 -5.72 -10.07 -18.08
CA GLY A 210 -5.27 -10.68 -19.33
C GLY A 210 -6.22 -10.57 -20.53
N ASN A 211 -7.46 -10.16 -20.33
CA ASN A 211 -8.49 -10.02 -21.37
C ASN A 211 -8.83 -8.54 -21.67
N GLY A 212 -7.97 -7.60 -21.29
CA GLY A 212 -8.28 -6.17 -21.40
C GLY A 212 -9.28 -5.67 -20.35
N SER A 213 -9.64 -6.50 -19.37
CA SER A 213 -10.45 -6.11 -18.23
C SER A 213 -9.61 -5.30 -17.22
N PHE A 214 -10.27 -4.42 -16.50
CA PHE A 214 -9.65 -3.67 -15.40
C PHE A 214 -10.02 -4.35 -14.07
N ILE A 215 -9.00 -4.62 -13.26
CA ILE A 215 -9.15 -5.26 -11.96
C ILE A 215 -8.80 -4.25 -10.89
N LYS A 216 -9.74 -3.96 -10.00
CA LYS A 216 -9.53 -3.01 -8.93
C LYS A 216 -8.55 -3.54 -7.89
N VAL A 217 -7.65 -2.66 -7.45
CA VAL A 217 -6.69 -2.94 -6.39
C VAL A 217 -7.23 -2.41 -5.05
N PRO A 218 -7.58 -3.30 -4.09
CA PRO A 218 -8.01 -2.85 -2.77
C PRO A 218 -6.94 -1.97 -2.11
N PRO A 219 -7.34 -0.88 -1.40
CA PRO A 219 -6.37 0.02 -0.76
C PRO A 219 -5.41 -0.68 0.20
N ALA A 220 -5.89 -1.69 0.95
CA ALA A 220 -5.05 -2.47 1.85
C ALA A 220 -3.97 -3.26 1.09
N LEU A 221 -4.33 -3.91 -0.03
CA LEU A 221 -3.39 -4.66 -0.85
C LEU A 221 -2.38 -3.75 -1.56
N ARG A 222 -2.80 -2.54 -1.97
CA ARG A 222 -1.91 -1.52 -2.52
C ARG A 222 -0.88 -1.04 -1.49
N ARG A 223 -1.30 -0.76 -0.24
CA ARG A 223 -0.38 -0.41 0.85
C ARG A 223 0.62 -1.53 1.15
N LEU A 224 0.14 -2.78 1.18
CA LEU A 224 1.01 -3.94 1.36
C LEU A 224 2.04 -4.04 0.23
N ALA A 225 1.62 -3.97 -1.03
CA ALA A 225 2.53 -4.05 -2.18
C ALA A 225 3.57 -2.93 -2.18
N PHE A 226 3.19 -1.71 -1.83
CA PHE A 226 4.10 -0.58 -1.70
C PHE A 226 5.14 -0.82 -0.61
N GLY A 227 4.72 -1.16 0.61
CA GLY A 227 5.63 -1.42 1.72
C GLY A 227 6.55 -2.62 1.50
N VAL A 228 6.06 -3.67 0.85
CA VAL A 228 6.88 -4.85 0.51
C VAL A 228 7.92 -4.51 -0.55
N CYS A 229 7.57 -3.75 -1.59
CA CYS A 229 8.50 -3.45 -2.69
C CYS A 229 9.70 -2.58 -2.26
N GLU A 230 9.60 -1.84 -1.16
CA GLU A 230 10.73 -1.06 -0.62
C GLU A 230 11.74 -1.92 0.14
N THR A 231 11.32 -3.07 0.64
CA THR A 231 12.09 -3.88 1.57
C THR A 231 12.43 -5.28 1.05
N ALA A 232 11.63 -5.82 0.14
CA ALA A 232 11.83 -7.16 -0.43
C ALA A 232 12.55 -7.08 -1.78
N LEU A 233 13.51 -7.99 -1.99
CA LEU A 233 14.26 -8.11 -3.25
C LEU A 233 13.62 -9.20 -4.12
N PRO A 234 13.24 -8.89 -5.36
CA PRO A 234 12.76 -9.93 -6.28
C PRO A 234 13.88 -10.92 -6.59
N GLN A 235 13.61 -12.21 -6.42
CA GLN A 235 14.52 -13.27 -6.83
C GLN A 235 14.20 -13.65 -8.26
N VAL A 236 15.09 -13.32 -9.18
CA VAL A 236 15.04 -13.83 -10.54
C VAL A 236 15.58 -15.27 -10.51
N ARG A 237 14.71 -16.27 -10.38
CA ARG A 237 15.08 -17.61 -10.81
C ARG A 237 15.07 -17.58 -12.34
N ALA A 238 16.23 -17.74 -12.94
CA ALA A 238 16.33 -18.17 -14.33
C ALA A 238 15.59 -19.52 -14.43
N ALA A 239 14.35 -19.50 -14.88
CA ALA A 239 13.62 -20.71 -15.18
C ALA A 239 14.31 -21.37 -16.36
N ALA A 240 14.92 -22.52 -16.13
CA ALA A 240 15.27 -23.44 -17.21
C ALA A 240 13.96 -23.92 -17.82
N GLY A 241 13.61 -23.41 -19.01
CA GLY A 241 12.49 -23.86 -19.83
C GLY A 241 11.22 -23.01 -19.67
N ASP A 242 10.70 -22.59 -20.80
CA ASP A 242 9.54 -21.79 -21.20
C ASP A 242 8.19 -21.98 -20.47
N GLN A 243 8.16 -22.10 -19.16
CA GLN A 243 6.92 -21.98 -18.41
C GLN A 243 6.94 -20.68 -17.60
N ILE A 244 6.05 -19.76 -17.94
CA ILE A 244 5.74 -18.55 -17.17
C ILE A 244 5.42 -19.00 -15.75
N SER A 245 6.36 -18.74 -14.83
CA SER A 245 6.13 -18.99 -13.40
C SER A 245 4.94 -18.13 -12.95
N THR A 246 3.84 -18.78 -12.56
CA THR A 246 2.63 -18.11 -12.07
C THR A 246 2.80 -17.56 -10.66
N SER A 247 3.99 -17.67 -10.08
CA SER A 247 4.34 -17.17 -8.76
C SER A 247 5.63 -16.36 -8.79
N ASP A 248 5.61 -15.19 -8.19
CA ASP A 248 6.81 -14.38 -7.95
C ASP A 248 7.47 -14.84 -6.65
N ILE A 249 8.80 -14.98 -6.64
CA ILE A 249 9.56 -15.30 -5.44
C ILE A 249 10.26 -14.02 -4.96
N LEU A 250 10.00 -13.65 -3.73
CA LEU A 250 10.57 -12.47 -3.07
C LEU A 250 11.49 -12.90 -1.93
N ARG A 251 12.68 -12.30 -1.87
CA ARG A 251 13.55 -12.40 -0.70
C ARG A 251 13.21 -11.29 0.28
N VAL A 252 12.70 -11.66 1.44
CA VAL A 252 12.17 -10.76 2.46
C VAL A 252 13.10 -10.81 3.67
N PRO A 253 13.81 -9.72 4.01
CA PRO A 253 14.57 -9.65 5.25
C PRO A 253 13.67 -9.85 6.49
N ARG A 254 14.21 -10.42 7.57
CA ARG A 254 13.41 -10.69 8.79
C ARG A 254 12.71 -9.46 9.34
N PHE A 255 13.35 -8.29 9.35
CA PHE A 255 12.71 -7.05 9.80
C PHE A 255 11.53 -6.64 8.91
N ALA A 256 11.64 -6.90 7.59
CA ALA A 256 10.58 -6.59 6.65
C ALA A 256 9.39 -7.55 6.78
N ALA A 257 9.63 -8.78 7.26
CA ALA A 257 8.57 -9.73 7.57
C ALA A 257 7.62 -9.22 8.66
N LEU A 258 8.15 -8.53 9.68
CA LEU A 258 7.32 -7.87 10.71
C LEU A 258 6.46 -6.75 10.13
N HIS A 259 7.04 -5.92 9.27
CA HIS A 259 6.32 -4.87 8.58
C HIS A 259 5.24 -5.43 7.65
N TRP A 260 5.57 -6.49 6.91
CA TRP A 260 4.60 -7.20 6.08
C TRP A 260 3.45 -7.78 6.91
N ALA A 261 3.76 -8.43 8.04
CA ALA A 261 2.75 -8.97 8.95
C ALA A 261 1.80 -7.87 9.47
N ALA A 262 2.32 -6.68 9.76
CA ALA A 262 1.52 -5.55 10.20
C ALA A 262 0.61 -5.01 9.10
N LEU A 263 1.12 -4.83 7.88
CA LEU A 263 0.36 -4.29 6.73
C LEU A 263 -0.67 -5.28 6.18
N GLY A 264 -0.36 -6.57 6.23
CA GLY A 264 -1.17 -7.63 5.64
C GLY A 264 -2.17 -8.28 6.59
N ALA A 265 -2.21 -7.89 7.87
CA ALA A 265 -3.01 -8.56 8.91
C ALA A 265 -4.51 -8.67 8.57
N GLU A 266 -5.05 -7.68 7.88
CA GLU A 266 -6.47 -7.63 7.49
C GLU A 266 -6.75 -8.30 6.13
N ILE A 267 -5.72 -8.78 5.43
CA ILE A 267 -5.84 -9.33 4.07
C ILE A 267 -5.71 -10.84 4.13
N PRO A 268 -6.78 -11.61 3.89
CA PRO A 268 -6.72 -13.08 3.93
C PRO A 268 -5.67 -13.65 2.96
N GLY A 269 -4.78 -14.51 3.47
CA GLY A 269 -3.75 -15.17 2.69
C GLY A 269 -2.52 -14.31 2.33
N ALA A 270 -2.49 -13.04 2.75
CA ALA A 270 -1.40 -12.12 2.41
C ALA A 270 -0.17 -12.27 3.32
N VAL A 271 -0.31 -12.88 4.47
CA VAL A 271 0.77 -13.01 5.46
C VAL A 271 1.10 -14.48 5.69
N PRO A 272 2.35 -14.90 5.44
CA PRO A 272 2.79 -16.23 5.81
C PRO A 272 2.66 -16.47 7.32
N VAL A 273 2.36 -17.71 7.71
CA VAL A 273 2.20 -18.07 9.13
C VAL A 273 3.52 -17.88 9.92
N GLU A 274 4.66 -18.03 9.26
CA GLU A 274 5.99 -17.81 9.84
C GLU A 274 6.18 -16.35 10.25
N PHE A 275 5.66 -15.40 9.47
CA PHE A 275 5.71 -13.97 9.80
C PHE A 275 4.82 -13.62 11.00
N LEU A 276 3.66 -14.25 11.09
CA LEU A 276 2.77 -14.08 12.25
C LEU A 276 3.40 -14.65 13.52
N ARG A 277 4.04 -15.81 13.43
CA ARG A 277 4.80 -16.39 14.56
C ARG A 277 5.94 -15.46 14.98
N LEU A 278 6.76 -15.01 14.02
CA LEU A 278 7.85 -14.07 14.29
C LEU A 278 7.33 -12.79 14.97
N LYS A 279 6.19 -12.27 14.52
CA LYS A 279 5.56 -11.09 15.11
C LYS A 279 5.14 -11.35 16.56
N VAL A 280 4.46 -12.45 16.85
CA VAL A 280 4.07 -12.85 18.22
C VAL A 280 5.30 -12.99 19.10
N ASP A 281 6.35 -13.66 18.61
CA ASP A 281 7.60 -13.84 19.35
C ASP A 281 8.30 -12.52 19.68
N VAL A 282 8.25 -11.55 18.78
CA VAL A 282 8.84 -10.22 18.98
C VAL A 282 7.97 -9.34 19.89
N ASP A 283 6.65 -9.36 19.71
CA ASP A 283 5.72 -8.63 20.58
C ASP A 283 5.81 -9.11 22.05
N GLY A 284 6.00 -10.43 22.25
CA GLY A 284 6.18 -11.03 23.58
C GLY A 284 7.46 -10.61 24.31
N ILE A 285 8.52 -10.21 23.58
CA ILE A 285 9.79 -9.78 24.21
C ILE A 285 9.57 -8.56 25.12
N GLY A 286 8.70 -7.63 24.72
CA GLY A 286 8.39 -6.44 25.51
C GLY A 286 7.81 -6.79 26.89
N GLU A 287 6.99 -7.82 26.98
CA GLU A 287 6.37 -8.29 28.22
C GLU A 287 7.41 -9.05 29.10
N GLU A 288 8.21 -9.93 28.51
CA GLU A 288 9.27 -10.68 29.21
C GLU A 288 10.34 -9.74 29.78
N THR A 289 10.75 -8.71 29.03
CA THR A 289 11.79 -7.77 29.47
C THR A 289 11.28 -6.75 30.47
N SER A 290 9.96 -6.53 30.55
CA SER A 290 9.31 -5.62 31.51
C SER A 290 9.04 -6.30 32.87
N SER A 291 9.24 -7.61 33.00
CA SER A 291 9.00 -8.34 34.24
C SER A 291 10.01 -7.90 35.31
N GLU A 292 9.56 -7.81 36.58
CA GLU A 292 10.41 -7.40 37.71
C GLU A 292 11.54 -8.39 38.01
N ASN A 293 11.51 -9.62 37.49
CA ASN A 293 12.42 -10.73 37.74
C ASN A 293 13.21 -11.12 36.48
N VAL A 294 13.93 -10.16 35.88
CA VAL A 294 14.88 -10.48 34.80
C VAL A 294 16.07 -11.25 35.39
N ASN A 295 16.17 -12.52 35.09
CA ASN A 295 17.36 -13.32 35.46
C ASN A 295 18.34 -13.29 34.27
N LEU A 296 19.29 -12.35 34.30
CA LEU A 296 20.32 -12.20 33.29
C LEU A 296 21.66 -12.71 33.85
N GLU A 297 22.10 -13.88 33.41
CA GLU A 297 23.40 -14.43 33.76
C GLU A 297 24.51 -13.78 32.93
N LEU A 298 25.45 -13.12 33.58
CA LEU A 298 26.58 -12.43 33.00
C LEU A 298 27.90 -12.90 33.62
N PRO A 299 28.34 -14.12 33.34
CA PRO A 299 29.51 -14.71 34.05
C PRO A 299 30.83 -14.00 33.80
N LEU A 300 30.95 -13.27 32.68
CA LEU A 300 32.17 -12.54 32.31
C LEU A 300 32.10 -11.04 32.61
N PHE A 301 30.98 -10.55 33.15
CA PHE A 301 30.77 -9.15 33.48
C PHE A 301 31.10 -8.85 34.94
N ARG A 302 31.82 -7.75 35.18
CA ARG A 302 32.10 -7.26 36.54
C ARG A 302 31.35 -5.97 36.80
N GLY A 303 30.46 -5.99 37.76
CA GLY A 303 29.65 -4.84 38.17
C GLY A 303 28.20 -5.22 38.40
N ALA A 304 27.36 -4.21 38.65
CA ALA A 304 25.93 -4.36 38.80
C ALA A 304 25.19 -3.49 37.78
N LEU A 305 24.32 -4.09 37.01
CA LEU A 305 23.44 -3.36 36.08
C LEU A 305 22.20 -2.89 36.82
N ARG A 306 21.75 -1.68 36.45
CA ARG A 306 20.42 -1.21 36.86
C ARG A 306 19.34 -2.05 36.19
N LYS A 307 18.12 -2.09 36.73
CA LYS A 307 17.00 -2.90 36.19
C LYS A 307 16.77 -2.61 34.69
N TYR A 308 16.70 -1.36 34.28
CA TYR A 308 16.49 -1.00 32.87
C TYR A 308 17.66 -1.44 31.97
N GLN A 309 18.92 -1.42 32.47
CA GLN A 309 20.08 -1.92 31.74
C GLN A 309 20.01 -3.45 31.56
N GLN A 310 19.58 -4.17 32.60
CA GLN A 310 19.35 -5.62 32.49
C GLN A 310 18.28 -5.94 31.45
N ALA A 311 17.16 -5.20 31.47
CA ALA A 311 16.11 -5.31 30.48
C ALA A 311 16.61 -5.01 29.05
N GLY A 312 17.43 -3.96 28.88
CA GLY A 312 18.04 -3.60 27.59
C GLY A 312 19.00 -4.68 27.07
N VAL A 313 19.83 -5.27 27.93
CA VAL A 313 20.73 -6.38 27.54
C VAL A 313 19.93 -7.64 27.17
N LEU A 314 18.92 -7.99 27.94
CA LEU A 314 18.05 -9.13 27.62
C LEU A 314 17.33 -8.91 26.28
N TRP A 315 16.79 -7.72 26.07
CA TRP A 315 16.15 -7.33 24.81
C TRP A 315 17.10 -7.47 23.62
N MET A 316 18.32 -6.92 23.71
CA MET A 316 19.33 -7.06 22.66
C MET A 316 19.70 -8.52 22.40
N LYS A 317 19.90 -9.32 23.44
CA LYS A 317 20.22 -10.75 23.34
C LYS A 317 19.10 -11.53 22.66
N THR A 318 17.87 -11.27 23.07
CA THR A 318 16.68 -11.98 22.56
C THR A 318 16.40 -11.65 21.10
N LEU A 319 16.52 -10.39 20.70
CA LEU A 319 16.38 -9.99 19.29
C LEU A 319 17.54 -10.49 18.43
N GLY A 320 18.78 -10.39 18.93
CA GLY A 320 19.96 -10.93 18.24
C GLY A 320 19.82 -12.42 17.93
N ALA A 321 19.40 -13.23 18.93
CA ALA A 321 19.16 -14.66 18.75
C ALA A 321 18.07 -14.98 17.70
N ARG A 322 17.20 -14.01 17.36
CA ARG A 322 16.19 -14.12 16.30
C ARG A 322 16.65 -13.55 14.94
N GLY A 323 17.95 -13.21 14.80
CA GLY A 323 18.54 -12.71 13.56
C GLY A 323 18.27 -11.22 13.29
N PHE A 324 17.84 -10.43 14.30
CA PHE A 324 17.65 -8.98 14.13
C PHE A 324 18.94 -8.22 14.41
N ASN A 325 19.14 -7.15 13.65
CA ASN A 325 20.08 -6.09 14.00
C ASN A 325 19.43 -5.12 15.00
N LEU A 326 20.25 -4.39 15.77
CA LEU A 326 19.80 -3.71 16.97
C LEU A 326 20.11 -2.21 16.89
N ILE A 327 19.25 -1.38 17.48
CA ILE A 327 19.49 0.04 17.71
C ILE A 327 19.24 0.34 19.17
N LEU A 328 20.30 0.71 19.93
CA LEU A 328 20.23 1.11 21.33
C LEU A 328 20.17 2.64 21.41
N ALA A 329 18.97 3.19 21.36
CA ALA A 329 18.71 4.64 21.29
C ALA A 329 18.43 5.28 22.67
N ASP A 330 19.03 4.78 23.73
CA ASP A 330 18.92 5.35 25.08
C ASP A 330 19.49 6.79 25.11
N GLU A 331 19.00 7.62 26.03
CA GLU A 331 19.58 8.95 26.26
C GLU A 331 21.05 8.90 26.67
N MET A 332 21.76 10.02 26.48
CA MET A 332 23.15 10.14 26.90
C MET A 332 23.26 9.93 28.42
N GLY A 333 24.28 9.19 28.84
CA GLY A 333 24.55 8.93 30.28
C GLY A 333 23.80 7.71 30.87
N LEU A 334 22.89 7.06 30.14
CA LEU A 334 22.20 5.85 30.63
C LEU A 334 23.03 4.56 30.54
N GLY A 335 24.29 4.67 30.14
CA GLY A 335 25.22 3.53 30.16
C GLY A 335 25.09 2.58 28.96
N LYS A 336 24.94 3.13 27.76
CA LYS A 336 24.94 2.35 26.50
C LYS A 336 26.20 1.49 26.40
N THR A 337 27.37 2.03 26.68
CA THR A 337 28.66 1.30 26.68
C THR A 337 28.60 0.08 27.61
N VAL A 338 28.11 0.28 28.85
CA VAL A 338 28.01 -0.79 29.83
C VAL A 338 27.02 -1.87 29.37
N GLN A 339 25.89 -1.49 28.82
CA GLN A 339 24.91 -2.44 28.26
C GLN A 339 25.51 -3.23 27.09
N THR A 340 26.22 -2.57 26.19
CA THR A 340 26.92 -3.20 25.07
C THR A 340 27.99 -4.18 25.52
N LEU A 341 28.83 -3.79 26.48
CA LEU A 341 29.86 -4.68 27.06
C LEU A 341 29.21 -5.86 27.78
N SER A 342 28.09 -5.64 28.45
CA SER A 342 27.33 -6.71 29.09
C SER A 342 26.74 -7.71 28.09
N LEU A 343 26.27 -7.22 26.93
CA LEU A 343 25.84 -8.07 25.83
C LEU A 343 26.99 -8.98 25.36
N LEU A 344 28.18 -8.40 25.14
CA LEU A 344 29.37 -9.17 24.75
C LEU A 344 29.80 -10.17 25.84
N ALA A 345 29.64 -9.81 27.11
CA ALA A 345 29.93 -10.69 28.25
C ALA A 345 28.89 -11.83 28.42
N SER A 346 27.70 -11.65 27.91
CA SER A 346 26.65 -12.69 27.94
C SER A 346 26.85 -13.78 26.90
N ASP A 347 27.74 -13.55 25.95
CA ASP A 347 28.05 -14.46 24.87
C ASP A 347 29.27 -15.30 25.23
N THR A 348 29.04 -16.58 25.51
CA THR A 348 30.10 -17.53 25.89
C THR A 348 30.72 -18.26 24.69
N GLU A 349 30.12 -18.12 23.50
CA GLU A 349 30.65 -18.73 22.26
C GLU A 349 31.71 -17.81 21.63
N LYS A 350 32.98 -18.06 21.89
CA LYS A 350 34.12 -17.24 21.43
C LYS A 350 34.63 -17.64 20.04
N ASN A 351 33.76 -17.68 19.06
CA ASN A 351 34.18 -18.11 17.71
C ASN A 351 34.64 -16.97 16.80
N LEU A 352 34.16 -15.75 17.04
CA LEU A 352 34.47 -14.56 16.23
C LEU A 352 34.57 -13.33 17.13
N PRO A 353 35.46 -12.35 16.82
CA PRO A 353 35.58 -11.12 17.58
C PRO A 353 34.39 -10.18 17.38
N ALA A 354 34.20 -9.26 18.33
CA ALA A 354 33.36 -8.08 18.14
C ALA A 354 34.24 -6.91 17.62
N LEU A 355 33.73 -6.16 16.65
CA LEU A 355 34.36 -4.91 16.18
C LEU A 355 33.52 -3.71 16.62
N ILE A 356 34.15 -2.84 17.42
CA ILE A 356 33.56 -1.59 17.89
C ILE A 356 34.15 -0.43 17.06
N LEU A 357 33.28 0.30 16.36
CA LEU A 357 33.66 1.52 15.66
C LEU A 357 33.15 2.73 16.41
N CYS A 358 34.05 3.63 16.79
CA CYS A 358 33.71 4.84 17.53
C CYS A 358 34.53 6.06 17.03
N PRO A 359 34.19 7.30 17.44
CA PRO A 359 35.03 8.45 17.24
C PRO A 359 36.43 8.24 17.86
N THR A 360 37.46 8.82 17.24
CA THR A 360 38.85 8.67 17.72
C THR A 360 39.02 9.07 19.18
N SER A 361 38.29 10.07 19.66
CA SER A 361 38.30 10.52 21.05
C SER A 361 37.77 9.52 22.06
N LEU A 362 37.01 8.53 21.60
CA LEU A 362 36.38 7.52 22.48
C LEU A 362 37.13 6.18 22.52
N LEU A 363 38.18 5.99 21.72
CA LEU A 363 38.97 4.75 21.69
C LEU A 363 39.48 4.33 23.07
N GLU A 364 40.10 5.24 23.77
CA GLU A 364 40.65 4.97 25.12
C GLU A 364 39.56 4.78 26.17
N ASN A 365 38.41 5.46 26.00
CA ASN A 365 37.28 5.30 26.90
C ASN A 365 36.71 3.90 26.78
N TRP A 366 36.48 3.43 25.55
CA TRP A 366 36.01 2.06 25.30
C TRP A 366 36.98 1.01 25.85
N ALA A 367 38.29 1.19 25.65
CA ALA A 367 39.31 0.28 26.18
C ALA A 367 39.29 0.21 27.70
N ARG A 368 39.24 1.37 28.39
CA ARG A 368 39.16 1.45 29.86
C ARG A 368 37.87 0.85 30.42
N GLU A 369 36.74 1.07 29.76
CA GLU A 369 35.47 0.48 30.19
C GLU A 369 35.47 -1.03 29.96
N ALA A 370 36.05 -1.52 28.88
CA ALA A 370 36.21 -2.94 28.63
C ALA A 370 37.09 -3.61 29.71
N GLU A 371 38.23 -3.01 30.02
CA GLU A 371 39.11 -3.49 31.11
C GLU A 371 38.41 -3.52 32.49
N LYS A 372 37.59 -2.50 32.75
CA LYS A 372 36.85 -2.38 34.00
C LYS A 372 35.72 -3.41 34.11
N PHE A 373 34.88 -3.54 33.09
CA PHE A 373 33.61 -4.31 33.18
C PHE A 373 33.71 -5.72 32.62
N VAL A 374 34.62 -5.97 31.67
CA VAL A 374 34.81 -7.27 31.02
C VAL A 374 36.28 -7.69 30.93
N PRO A 375 37.06 -7.66 32.05
CA PRO A 375 38.52 -7.85 32.06
C PRO A 375 39.00 -9.21 31.55
N THR A 376 38.08 -10.19 31.44
CA THR A 376 38.39 -11.52 30.91
C THR A 376 38.32 -11.56 29.37
N LEU A 377 37.72 -10.56 28.73
CA LEU A 377 37.72 -10.42 27.29
C LEU A 377 38.97 -9.70 26.81
N LYS A 378 39.68 -10.34 25.88
CA LYS A 378 40.91 -9.75 25.31
C LYS A 378 40.56 -8.60 24.38
N THR A 379 40.94 -7.39 24.73
CA THR A 379 40.68 -6.19 23.97
C THR A 379 41.86 -5.75 23.14
N LEU A 380 41.68 -5.43 21.87
CA LEU A 380 42.67 -4.90 20.93
C LEU A 380 42.25 -3.52 20.43
N VAL A 381 43.05 -2.49 20.71
CA VAL A 381 42.85 -1.16 20.14
C VAL A 381 43.66 -1.02 18.87
N ILE A 382 42.99 -0.78 17.75
CA ILE A 382 43.62 -0.68 16.44
C ILE A 382 43.88 0.79 16.13
N THR A 383 45.14 1.21 16.30
CA THR A 383 45.60 2.59 16.09
C THR A 383 47.09 2.60 15.73
N GLY A 384 47.65 3.77 15.40
CA GLY A 384 49.07 3.94 15.10
C GLY A 384 49.44 3.58 13.65
N SER A 385 50.76 3.33 13.41
CA SER A 385 51.34 3.05 12.08
C SER A 385 51.34 1.57 11.71
N ASP A 386 51.45 0.66 12.68
CA ASP A 386 51.59 -0.79 12.45
C ASP A 386 50.23 -1.52 12.43
N ARG A 387 49.19 -0.84 12.00
CA ARG A 387 47.80 -1.35 12.02
C ARG A 387 47.61 -2.67 11.26
N ARG A 388 48.35 -2.90 10.18
CA ARG A 388 48.31 -4.15 9.43
C ARG A 388 48.54 -5.35 10.35
N LYS A 389 49.58 -5.30 11.18
CA LYS A 389 49.89 -6.36 12.14
C LYS A 389 48.80 -6.51 13.21
N LEU A 390 48.16 -5.40 13.59
CA LEU A 390 47.07 -5.41 14.53
C LEU A 390 45.84 -6.13 13.92
N TRP A 391 45.49 -5.88 12.63
CA TRP A 391 44.43 -6.58 11.96
C TRP A 391 44.73 -8.10 11.80
N GLU A 392 45.94 -8.49 11.54
CA GLU A 392 46.38 -9.90 11.48
C GLU A 392 46.16 -10.61 12.84
N ASN A 393 46.20 -9.87 13.95
CA ASN A 393 45.93 -10.38 15.29
C ASN A 393 44.47 -10.25 15.76
N ALA A 394 43.61 -9.66 14.98
CA ALA A 394 42.20 -9.40 15.37
C ALA A 394 41.47 -10.64 15.79
N LEU A 395 41.63 -11.78 15.10
CA LEU A 395 40.99 -13.04 15.38
C LEU A 395 41.45 -13.72 16.70
N PHE A 396 42.51 -13.27 17.30
CA PHE A 396 43.03 -13.76 18.60
C PHE A 396 42.49 -12.96 19.81
N HIS A 397 41.61 -11.97 19.54
CA HIS A 397 41.03 -11.09 20.53
C HIS A 397 39.50 -11.26 20.53
N ASP A 398 38.89 -10.92 21.65
CA ASP A 398 37.40 -10.99 21.79
C ASP A 398 36.74 -9.67 21.35
N ILE A 399 37.45 -8.53 21.55
CA ILE A 399 36.98 -7.18 21.22
C ILE A 399 38.06 -6.41 20.44
N CYS A 400 37.74 -5.93 19.25
CA CYS A 400 38.55 -5.02 18.48
C CYS A 400 37.87 -3.63 18.49
N ILE A 401 38.67 -2.59 18.85
CA ILE A 401 38.17 -1.21 18.91
C ILE A 401 38.94 -0.37 17.87
N CYS A 402 38.21 0.29 16.99
CA CYS A 402 38.77 1.08 15.90
C CYS A 402 37.97 2.36 15.65
N SER A 403 38.59 3.37 15.02
CA SER A 403 37.85 4.57 14.63
C SER A 403 37.30 4.50 13.21
N TYR A 404 36.24 5.28 12.93
CA TYR A 404 35.64 5.39 11.59
C TYR A 404 36.67 5.86 10.53
N SER A 405 37.61 6.69 10.90
CA SER A 405 38.66 7.17 9.98
C SER A 405 39.71 6.10 9.65
N ILE A 406 40.02 5.22 10.60
CA ILE A 406 40.96 4.12 10.43
C ILE A 406 40.32 3.01 9.60
N ILE A 407 39.10 2.56 9.97
CA ILE A 407 38.44 1.48 9.24
C ILE A 407 38.26 1.80 7.75
N LYS A 408 38.00 3.05 7.42
CA LYS A 408 37.86 3.48 6.02
C LYS A 408 39.17 3.34 5.24
N ARG A 409 40.32 3.56 5.90
CA ARG A 409 41.64 3.43 5.27
C ARG A 409 42.07 1.98 5.14
N ASP A 410 41.68 1.16 6.10
CA ASP A 410 42.12 -0.21 6.26
C ASP A 410 41.06 -1.23 5.77
N VAL A 411 40.05 -0.80 5.03
CA VAL A 411 38.92 -1.62 4.60
C VAL A 411 39.36 -2.90 3.88
N GLU A 412 40.42 -2.86 3.09
CA GLU A 412 40.95 -4.02 2.36
C GLU A 412 41.47 -5.11 3.31
N HIS A 413 41.95 -4.73 4.51
CA HIS A 413 42.45 -5.67 5.54
C HIS A 413 41.31 -6.27 6.36
N VAL A 414 40.13 -5.66 6.36
CA VAL A 414 38.99 -6.02 7.20
C VAL A 414 37.93 -6.77 6.39
N ARG A 415 37.93 -6.60 5.08
CA ARG A 415 36.91 -7.16 4.18
C ARG A 415 36.74 -8.67 4.31
N ASP A 416 37.86 -9.39 4.51
CA ASP A 416 37.87 -10.84 4.60
C ASP A 416 37.74 -11.36 6.05
N LEU A 417 37.64 -10.45 7.02
CA LEU A 417 37.43 -10.80 8.42
C LEU A 417 35.94 -10.90 8.71
N GLN A 418 35.57 -11.92 9.46
CA GLN A 418 34.21 -12.08 9.98
C GLN A 418 34.16 -11.68 11.45
N PHE A 419 33.10 -10.95 11.80
CA PHE A 419 32.86 -10.51 13.16
C PHE A 419 31.54 -11.10 13.68
N LYS A 420 31.48 -11.39 15.00
CA LYS A 420 30.21 -11.76 15.62
C LYS A 420 29.32 -10.53 15.80
N TYR A 421 29.88 -9.42 16.25
CA TYR A 421 29.19 -8.15 16.40
C TYR A 421 29.95 -7.05 15.67
N LEU A 422 29.24 -6.21 14.91
CA LEU A 422 29.68 -4.90 14.47
C LEU A 422 28.91 -3.84 15.26
N ILE A 423 29.61 -3.11 16.14
CA ILE A 423 29.02 -2.12 17.02
C ILE A 423 29.44 -0.72 16.53
N LEU A 424 28.47 0.15 16.28
CA LEU A 424 28.68 1.50 15.74
C LEU A 424 28.27 2.53 16.78
N ASP A 425 29.24 3.02 17.55
CA ASP A 425 29.00 4.08 18.54
C ASP A 425 28.98 5.45 17.84
N GLU A 426 28.10 6.35 18.30
CA GLU A 426 27.88 7.67 17.68
C GLU A 426 27.53 7.55 16.16
N ALA A 427 26.52 6.77 15.86
CA ALA A 427 26.16 6.38 14.47
C ALA A 427 25.76 7.54 13.55
N GLN A 428 25.66 8.79 14.06
CA GLN A 428 25.53 9.96 13.18
C GLN A 428 26.67 10.06 12.15
N HIS A 429 27.83 9.43 12.42
CA HIS A 429 28.95 9.35 11.46
C HIS A 429 28.64 8.57 10.18
N ILE A 430 27.60 7.75 10.18
CA ILE A 430 27.14 6.95 9.04
C ILE A 430 25.72 7.32 8.56
N LYS A 431 25.13 8.39 9.10
CA LYS A 431 23.75 8.83 8.79
C LYS A 431 23.52 9.03 7.29
N ASN A 432 24.50 9.59 6.59
CA ASN A 432 24.40 9.77 5.14
C ASN A 432 24.91 8.51 4.41
N PRO A 433 24.06 7.77 3.69
CA PRO A 433 24.44 6.52 3.03
C PRO A 433 25.46 6.67 1.89
N SER A 434 25.65 7.89 1.35
CA SER A 434 26.62 8.16 0.29
C SER A 434 28.04 8.41 0.80
N THR A 435 28.24 8.57 2.11
CA THR A 435 29.58 8.81 2.68
C THR A 435 30.43 7.55 2.67
N GLY A 436 31.75 7.73 2.51
CA GLY A 436 32.70 6.62 2.56
C GLY A 436 32.65 5.84 3.90
N ASN A 437 32.37 6.51 5.02
CA ASN A 437 32.19 5.83 6.31
C ASN A 437 30.98 4.87 6.26
N SER A 438 29.83 5.34 5.75
CA SER A 438 28.64 4.52 5.64
C SER A 438 28.84 3.32 4.71
N GLN A 439 29.47 3.54 3.56
CA GLN A 439 29.76 2.47 2.59
C GLN A 439 30.71 1.43 3.19
N THR A 440 31.77 1.87 3.88
CA THR A 440 32.71 0.97 4.56
C THR A 440 32.02 0.17 5.66
N CYS A 441 31.24 0.81 6.55
CA CYS A 441 30.54 0.07 7.61
C CYS A 441 29.54 -0.96 7.06
N LYS A 442 28.92 -0.66 5.92
CA LYS A 442 28.01 -1.61 5.25
C LYS A 442 28.71 -2.82 4.63
N SER A 443 29.95 -2.65 4.17
CA SER A 443 30.74 -3.73 3.55
C SER A 443 31.36 -4.69 4.55
N ILE A 444 31.36 -4.38 5.87
CA ILE A 444 31.88 -5.26 6.90
C ILE A 444 30.86 -6.36 7.22
N GLU A 445 31.31 -7.60 7.13
CA GLU A 445 30.49 -8.76 7.47
C GLU A 445 30.48 -8.99 8.99
N ALA A 446 29.30 -9.08 9.55
CA ALA A 446 29.08 -9.42 10.95
C ALA A 446 27.73 -10.16 11.10
N VAL A 447 27.69 -11.10 12.04
CA VAL A 447 26.46 -11.86 12.36
C VAL A 447 25.40 -10.91 12.91
N HIS A 448 25.79 -10.01 13.81
CA HIS A 448 24.91 -9.03 14.42
C HIS A 448 25.46 -7.61 14.25
N LYS A 449 24.59 -6.66 13.98
CA LYS A 449 24.95 -5.23 13.94
C LYS A 449 24.18 -4.48 15.02
N LEU A 450 24.91 -3.70 15.84
CA LEU A 450 24.37 -2.86 16.91
C LEU A 450 24.76 -1.41 16.66
N VAL A 451 23.78 -0.52 16.76
CA VAL A 451 23.93 0.90 16.56
C VAL A 451 23.49 1.66 17.81
#